data_9cd800f73530d75606d7e621d491d4ee
#
_entry.id   9cd800f73530d75606d7e621d491d4ee
#
_cell.length_a   1.000
_cell.length_b   1.000
_cell.length_c   1.000
_cell.angle_alpha   90.00
_cell.angle_beta   90.00
_cell.angle_gamma   90.00
#
_symmetry.space_group_name_H-M   'P 1'
#
loop_
_entity.id
_entity.type
_entity.pdbx_description
1 polymer ?
#
loop_
_entity_poly.entity_id
_entity_poly.type
_entity_poly.pdbx_seq_one_letter_code
_entity_poly.pdbx_strand_id
1 'polypeptide(L)'
;PRLNSSAASDVYKRQQLNAPKDFTGTLKDNQLTIFKSTLFEDDEDRALTKNDGTPTYFANDIAYHEDKFQRGFNKLINIWGADHLGYLKRLSSAITSLHPKIDFSVVFCQIVNLKRDNKIQKLSKREGNIFELKNLIDEIGIDNFRYFMSYRKNDTHMDLDIDLIKRENKENPIYYIQYSYARTQSILNKVNKVVDTPVVVSTELKNLYKKLLEWDNVVK
;
A
#
# COMPACT_ATOMS: atom_id res chain seq x y z
N PRO A 1 -7.70 -10.97 -10.75
CA PRO A 1 -8.68 -11.41 -11.72
C PRO A 1 -9.56 -10.24 -12.11
N ARG A 2 -9.54 -9.85 -13.39
CA ARG A 2 -10.50 -8.87 -13.88
C ARG A 2 -11.84 -9.59 -13.90
N LEU A 3 -12.84 -9.06 -13.20
CA LEU A 3 -14.22 -9.49 -13.39
C LEU A 3 -14.55 -9.32 -14.90
N ASN A 4 -15.02 -10.38 -15.54
CA ASN A 4 -15.52 -10.29 -16.89
C ASN A 4 -16.62 -9.21 -16.91
N SER A 5 -16.70 -8.44 -17.98
CA SER A 5 -17.70 -7.37 -18.12
C SER A 5 -19.14 -7.82 -17.86
N SER A 6 -19.45 -9.10 -18.08
CA SER A 6 -20.72 -9.73 -17.76
C SER A 6 -20.95 -9.84 -16.25
N ALA A 7 -19.95 -10.26 -15.47
CA ALA A 7 -20.07 -10.40 -14.02
C ALA A 7 -20.25 -9.03 -13.34
N ALA A 8 -19.51 -8.01 -13.77
CA ALA A 8 -19.69 -6.64 -13.30
C ALA A 8 -21.09 -6.09 -13.64
N SER A 9 -21.61 -6.41 -14.84
CA SER A 9 -22.95 -6.05 -15.26
C SER A 9 -24.02 -6.77 -14.43
N ASP A 10 -23.81 -8.04 -14.08
CA ASP A 10 -24.76 -8.82 -13.29
C ASP A 10 -24.80 -8.39 -11.82
N VAL A 11 -23.64 -8.06 -11.24
CA VAL A 11 -23.56 -7.46 -9.90
C VAL A 11 -24.24 -6.10 -9.89
N TYR A 12 -24.02 -5.27 -10.90
CA TYR A 12 -24.67 -3.99 -11.08
C TYR A 12 -26.20 -4.12 -11.19
N LYS A 13 -26.71 -5.05 -11.96
CA LYS A 13 -28.16 -5.31 -12.07
C LYS A 13 -28.77 -5.78 -10.75
N ARG A 14 -28.07 -6.62 -9.99
CA ARG A 14 -28.52 -7.08 -8.66
C ARG A 14 -28.55 -5.92 -7.66
N GLN A 15 -27.63 -4.98 -7.73
CA GLN A 15 -27.62 -3.79 -6.88
C GLN A 15 -28.81 -2.87 -7.17
N GLN A 16 -29.22 -2.71 -8.42
CA GLN A 16 -30.42 -1.96 -8.77
C GLN A 16 -31.70 -2.59 -8.19
N LEU A 17 -31.72 -3.92 -8.07
CA LEU A 17 -32.88 -4.67 -7.54
C LEU A 17 -32.96 -4.65 -6.00
N ASN A 18 -31.82 -4.50 -5.32
CA ASN A 18 -31.73 -4.58 -3.85
C ASN A 18 -31.43 -3.24 -3.16
N ALA A 19 -31.04 -2.21 -3.92
CA ALA A 19 -30.83 -0.89 -3.34
C ALA A 19 -32.18 -0.25 -2.97
N PRO A 20 -32.31 0.37 -1.79
CA PRO A 20 -33.48 1.18 -1.48
C PRO A 20 -33.73 2.18 -2.62
N LYS A 21 -35.00 2.39 -2.98
CA LYS A 21 -35.39 3.26 -4.11
C LYS A 21 -34.82 4.69 -4.06
N ASP A 22 -34.32 5.09 -2.89
CA ASP A 22 -33.78 6.43 -2.63
C ASP A 22 -32.26 6.54 -2.94
N PHE A 23 -31.58 5.43 -3.27
CA PHE A 23 -30.13 5.39 -3.51
C PHE A 23 -29.72 5.79 -4.92
N THR A 24 -30.59 5.56 -5.89
CA THR A 24 -30.29 5.86 -7.30
C THR A 24 -31.32 6.81 -7.87
N GLY A 25 -30.85 7.84 -8.58
CA GLY A 25 -31.68 8.72 -9.39
C GLY A 25 -31.42 8.47 -10.88
N THR A 26 -32.43 8.67 -11.72
CA THR A 26 -32.25 8.71 -13.17
C THR A 26 -32.45 10.15 -13.62
N LEU A 27 -31.46 10.75 -14.29
CA LEU A 27 -31.66 12.03 -14.95
C LEU A 27 -32.49 11.79 -16.20
N LYS A 28 -33.62 12.49 -16.32
CA LYS A 28 -34.61 12.27 -17.37
C LYS A 28 -34.06 12.45 -18.80
N ASP A 29 -33.02 13.24 -18.99
CA ASP A 29 -32.55 13.60 -20.33
C ASP A 29 -31.51 12.64 -20.94
N ASN A 30 -30.79 11.82 -20.15
CA ASN A 30 -29.71 10.96 -20.67
C ASN A 30 -29.72 9.50 -20.19
N GLN A 31 -30.77 9.04 -19.55
CA GLN A 31 -30.86 7.66 -18.99
C GLN A 31 -29.66 7.25 -18.10
N LEU A 32 -28.97 8.22 -17.52
CA LEU A 32 -27.83 7.96 -16.64
C LEU A 32 -28.34 7.46 -15.28
N THR A 33 -27.77 6.36 -14.83
CA THR A 33 -27.94 5.94 -13.43
C THR A 33 -26.95 6.69 -12.57
N ILE A 34 -27.44 7.34 -11.52
CA ILE A 34 -26.65 8.16 -10.61
C ILE A 34 -26.75 7.61 -9.22
N PHE A 35 -25.61 7.49 -8.53
CA PHE A 35 -25.55 7.25 -7.10
C PHE A 35 -25.63 8.61 -6.37
N LYS A 36 -26.60 8.75 -5.48
CA LYS A 36 -26.76 9.96 -4.63
C LYS A 36 -25.74 9.95 -3.50
N SER A 37 -24.47 10.10 -3.84
CA SER A 37 -23.38 10.03 -2.89
C SER A 37 -23.32 11.21 -1.92
N THR A 38 -23.97 12.32 -2.26
CA THR A 38 -24.13 13.47 -1.34
C THR A 38 -24.90 13.12 -0.07
N LEU A 39 -25.74 12.08 -0.09
CA LEU A 39 -26.40 11.55 1.10
C LEU A 39 -25.44 10.84 2.07
N PHE A 40 -24.22 10.57 1.65
CA PHE A 40 -23.18 9.81 2.37
C PHE A 40 -21.85 10.57 2.44
N GLU A 41 -21.91 11.89 2.60
CA GLU A 41 -20.75 12.76 2.82
C GLU A 41 -19.83 12.99 1.61
N ASP A 42 -20.21 12.58 0.38
CA ASP A 42 -19.51 12.98 -0.84
C ASP A 42 -19.89 14.43 -1.23
N ASP A 43 -19.09 15.07 -2.04
CA ASP A 43 -19.26 16.46 -2.46
C ASP A 43 -20.25 16.63 -3.63
N GLU A 44 -20.46 15.59 -4.44
CA GLU A 44 -21.40 15.59 -5.57
C GLU A 44 -21.95 14.18 -5.86
N ASP A 45 -23.10 14.10 -6.49
CA ASP A 45 -23.68 12.84 -6.95
C ASP A 45 -22.88 12.25 -8.11
N ARG A 46 -22.73 10.93 -8.15
CA ARG A 46 -21.83 10.24 -9.07
C ARG A 46 -22.54 9.37 -10.09
N ALA A 47 -22.21 9.55 -11.36
CA ALA A 47 -22.72 8.72 -12.43
C ALA A 47 -22.17 7.28 -12.32
N LEU A 48 -23.07 6.30 -12.37
CA LEU A 48 -22.75 4.88 -12.43
C LEU A 48 -22.70 4.36 -13.87
N THR A 49 -23.44 5.01 -14.79
CA THR A 49 -23.42 4.68 -16.21
C THR A 49 -22.92 5.87 -17.02
N LYS A 50 -22.34 5.59 -18.17
CA LYS A 50 -22.00 6.57 -19.19
C LYS A 50 -23.20 6.81 -20.11
N ASN A 51 -23.09 7.77 -21.04
CA ASN A 51 -24.14 8.11 -22.01
C ASN A 51 -24.50 6.94 -22.95
N ASP A 52 -23.56 6.01 -23.17
CA ASP A 52 -23.75 4.80 -23.95
C ASP A 52 -24.36 3.63 -23.15
N GLY A 53 -24.73 3.87 -21.89
CA GLY A 53 -25.27 2.86 -20.96
C GLY A 53 -24.23 1.93 -20.34
N THR A 54 -22.95 2.06 -20.71
CA THR A 54 -21.88 1.25 -20.12
C THR A 54 -21.54 1.73 -18.70
N PRO A 55 -21.09 0.81 -17.79
CA PRO A 55 -20.67 1.17 -16.44
C PRO A 55 -19.47 2.14 -16.46
N THR A 56 -19.46 3.06 -15.51
CA THR A 56 -18.27 3.88 -15.20
C THR A 56 -17.23 3.06 -14.45
N TYR A 57 -16.00 3.56 -14.37
CA TYR A 57 -14.98 2.95 -13.49
C TYR A 57 -15.45 2.89 -12.04
N PHE A 58 -16.17 3.90 -11.59
CA PHE A 58 -16.73 3.93 -10.24
C PHE A 58 -17.75 2.80 -10.00
N ALA A 59 -18.66 2.56 -10.94
CA ALA A 59 -19.59 1.42 -10.85
C ALA A 59 -18.86 0.07 -10.81
N ASN A 60 -17.78 -0.08 -11.59
CA ASN A 60 -16.96 -1.29 -11.57
C ASN A 60 -16.24 -1.48 -10.24
N ASP A 61 -15.76 -0.40 -9.61
CA ASP A 61 -15.14 -0.46 -8.29
C ASP A 61 -16.14 -0.86 -7.21
N ILE A 62 -17.35 -0.31 -7.24
CA ILE A 62 -18.43 -0.73 -6.33
C ILE A 62 -18.72 -2.22 -6.50
N ALA A 63 -18.90 -2.68 -7.75
CA ALA A 63 -19.15 -4.07 -8.04
C ALA A 63 -18.02 -5.01 -7.56
N TYR A 64 -16.77 -4.56 -7.67
CA TYR A 64 -15.62 -5.32 -7.18
C TYR A 64 -15.60 -5.44 -5.65
N HIS A 65 -16.00 -4.39 -4.94
CA HIS A 65 -16.08 -4.44 -3.48
C HIS A 65 -17.28 -5.27 -3.01
N GLU A 66 -18.40 -5.22 -3.73
CA GLU A 66 -19.54 -6.10 -3.51
C GLU A 66 -19.16 -7.58 -3.66
N ASP A 67 -18.39 -7.94 -4.69
CA ASP A 67 -17.87 -9.30 -4.86
C ASP A 67 -17.02 -9.75 -3.65
N LYS A 68 -16.17 -8.86 -3.11
CA LYS A 68 -15.40 -9.16 -1.90
C LYS A 68 -16.32 -9.44 -0.71
N PHE A 69 -17.35 -8.62 -0.53
CA PHE A 69 -18.33 -8.82 0.54
C PHE A 69 -19.08 -10.15 0.39
N GLN A 70 -19.54 -10.49 -0.83
CA GLN A 70 -20.22 -11.76 -1.10
C GLN A 70 -19.32 -12.98 -0.87
N ARG A 71 -18.01 -12.84 -0.97
CA ARG A 71 -17.03 -13.87 -0.60
C ARG A 71 -16.83 -14.00 0.92
N GLY A 72 -17.55 -13.22 1.73
CA GLY A 72 -17.54 -13.30 3.19
C GLY A 72 -16.51 -12.41 3.89
N PHE A 73 -15.85 -11.49 3.18
CA PHE A 73 -14.93 -10.55 3.80
C PHE A 73 -15.72 -9.41 4.47
N ASN A 74 -15.49 -9.18 5.76
CA ASN A 74 -16.08 -8.11 6.54
C ASN A 74 -15.10 -6.95 6.82
N LYS A 75 -13.82 -7.15 6.49
CA LYS A 75 -12.78 -6.14 6.53
C LYS A 75 -12.12 -6.01 5.17
N LEU A 76 -12.19 -4.80 4.61
CA LEU A 76 -11.62 -4.48 3.29
C LEU A 76 -10.54 -3.41 3.45
N ILE A 77 -9.35 -3.70 2.96
CA ILE A 77 -8.21 -2.77 2.97
C ILE A 77 -7.79 -2.54 1.53
N ASN A 78 -7.89 -1.31 1.06
CA ASN A 78 -7.35 -0.91 -0.22
C ASN A 78 -5.99 -0.24 -0.06
N ILE A 79 -5.07 -0.49 -0.99
CA ILE A 79 -3.76 0.19 -1.04
C ILE A 79 -3.76 1.04 -2.30
N TRP A 80 -3.68 2.35 -2.13
CA TRP A 80 -3.77 3.33 -3.22
C TRP A 80 -2.55 4.24 -3.27
N GLY A 81 -2.24 4.75 -4.47
CA GLY A 81 -1.35 5.88 -4.62
C GLY A 81 -1.96 7.15 -3.99
N ALA A 82 -1.11 8.04 -3.51
CA ALA A 82 -1.55 9.28 -2.86
C ALA A 82 -2.38 10.20 -3.80
N ASP A 83 -2.22 10.05 -5.10
CA ASP A 83 -3.00 10.73 -6.15
C ASP A 83 -4.49 10.35 -6.14
N HIS A 84 -4.86 9.23 -5.51
CA HIS A 84 -6.25 8.78 -5.36
C HIS A 84 -6.94 9.28 -4.08
N LEU A 85 -6.32 10.17 -3.30
CA LEU A 85 -6.89 10.66 -2.04
C LEU A 85 -8.31 11.24 -2.22
N GLY A 86 -8.55 12.00 -3.28
CA GLY A 86 -9.86 12.57 -3.59
C GLY A 86 -10.93 11.55 -3.94
N TYR A 87 -10.53 10.30 -4.23
CA TYR A 87 -11.47 9.22 -4.55
C TYR A 87 -12.01 8.50 -3.32
N LEU A 88 -11.37 8.67 -2.14
CA LEU A 88 -11.70 7.98 -0.90
C LEU A 88 -13.15 8.20 -0.48
N LYS A 89 -13.58 9.47 -0.39
CA LYS A 89 -14.95 9.80 0.05
C LYS A 89 -15.99 9.15 -0.84
N ARG A 90 -15.82 9.24 -2.15
CA ARG A 90 -16.70 8.65 -3.16
C ARG A 90 -16.89 7.15 -2.98
N LEU A 91 -15.79 6.40 -2.88
CA LEU A 91 -15.90 4.94 -2.75
C LEU A 91 -16.36 4.53 -1.35
N SER A 92 -15.89 5.21 -0.30
CA SER A 92 -16.33 4.96 1.07
C SER A 92 -17.83 5.15 1.22
N SER A 93 -18.39 6.24 0.67
CA SER A 93 -19.83 6.50 0.66
C SER A 93 -20.62 5.34 0.03
N ALA A 94 -20.18 4.86 -1.13
CA ALA A 94 -20.84 3.77 -1.82
C ALA A 94 -20.79 2.45 -1.02
N ILE A 95 -19.61 2.09 -0.49
CA ILE A 95 -19.44 0.87 0.30
C ILE A 95 -20.27 0.92 1.59
N THR A 96 -20.19 2.02 2.32
CA THR A 96 -20.93 2.19 3.59
C THR A 96 -22.44 2.20 3.36
N SER A 97 -22.91 2.75 2.25
CA SER A 97 -24.33 2.74 1.92
C SER A 97 -24.89 1.34 1.66
N LEU A 98 -24.08 0.47 1.04
CA LEU A 98 -24.46 -0.92 0.76
C LEU A 98 -24.28 -1.81 1.99
N HIS A 99 -23.20 -1.61 2.74
CA HIS A 99 -22.80 -2.43 3.87
C HIS A 99 -22.37 -1.59 5.07
N PRO A 100 -23.31 -1.02 5.86
CA PRO A 100 -22.99 -0.10 6.96
C PRO A 100 -22.10 -0.68 8.07
N LYS A 101 -21.97 -1.99 8.14
CA LYS A 101 -21.18 -2.70 9.18
C LYS A 101 -19.81 -3.15 8.68
N ILE A 102 -19.45 -2.87 7.42
CA ILE A 102 -18.17 -3.28 6.88
C ILE A 102 -17.03 -2.40 7.43
N ASP A 103 -15.91 -3.02 7.79
CA ASP A 103 -14.68 -2.30 8.12
C ASP A 103 -13.92 -2.02 6.81
N PHE A 104 -14.09 -0.81 6.27
CA PHE A 104 -13.42 -0.36 5.06
C PHE A 104 -12.35 0.66 5.40
N SER A 105 -11.12 0.41 4.96
CA SER A 105 -9.99 1.32 5.15
C SER A 105 -9.12 1.40 3.91
N VAL A 106 -8.41 2.53 3.77
CA VAL A 106 -7.47 2.77 2.67
C VAL A 106 -6.11 3.14 3.24
N VAL A 107 -5.08 2.46 2.74
CA VAL A 107 -3.69 2.79 3.01
C VAL A 107 -3.13 3.54 1.80
N PHE A 108 -2.73 4.78 2.01
CA PHE A 108 -2.12 5.58 0.96
C PHE A 108 -0.61 5.38 0.92
N CYS A 109 -0.09 5.15 -0.28
CA CYS A 109 1.34 5.02 -0.52
C CYS A 109 1.82 6.16 -1.43
N GLN A 110 2.91 6.80 -1.04
CA GLN A 110 3.58 7.77 -1.89
C GLN A 110 4.35 7.10 -3.02
N ILE A 111 4.60 7.87 -4.06
CA ILE A 111 5.40 7.44 -5.19
C ILE A 111 6.84 7.24 -4.74
N VAL A 112 7.42 6.11 -5.14
CA VAL A 112 8.85 5.83 -5.01
C VAL A 112 9.53 6.16 -6.34
N ASN A 113 10.45 7.12 -6.33
CA ASN A 113 11.27 7.42 -7.47
C ASN A 113 12.51 6.52 -7.47
N LEU A 114 12.93 6.05 -8.64
CA LEU A 114 14.23 5.42 -8.80
C LEU A 114 15.28 6.48 -9.17
N LYS A 115 16.41 6.48 -8.46
CA LYS A 115 17.52 7.39 -8.69
C LYS A 115 18.77 6.61 -9.11
N ARG A 116 19.40 7.02 -10.21
CA ARG A 116 20.69 6.51 -10.70
C ARG A 116 21.55 7.67 -11.19
N ASP A 117 22.84 7.59 -11.00
CA ASP A 117 23.78 8.64 -11.41
C ASP A 117 23.30 10.03 -10.94
N ASN A 118 22.76 10.08 -9.71
CA ASN A 118 22.21 11.30 -9.11
C ASN A 118 21.00 11.90 -9.85
N LYS A 119 20.35 11.15 -10.76
CA LYS A 119 19.19 11.59 -11.55
C LYS A 119 17.99 10.68 -11.29
N ILE A 120 16.81 11.30 -11.14
CA ILE A 120 15.53 10.56 -11.04
C ILE A 120 15.19 9.98 -12.41
N GLN A 121 15.00 8.67 -12.48
CA GLN A 121 14.53 7.99 -13.67
C GLN A 121 13.01 8.15 -13.80
N LYS A 122 12.57 8.73 -14.90
CA LYS A 122 11.15 8.78 -15.24
C LYS A 122 10.70 7.41 -15.75
N LEU A 123 9.87 6.74 -14.96
CA LEU A 123 9.24 5.48 -15.34
C LEU A 123 7.90 5.80 -16.00
N SER A 124 7.75 5.54 -17.29
CA SER A 124 6.53 5.82 -18.03
C SER A 124 6.11 4.60 -18.86
N LYS A 125 4.90 4.10 -18.59
CA LYS A 125 4.30 3.03 -19.42
C LYS A 125 4.09 3.45 -20.88
N ARG A 126 3.90 4.77 -21.13
CA ARG A 126 3.65 5.31 -22.48
C ARG A 126 4.91 5.38 -23.32
N GLU A 127 6.08 5.50 -22.70
CA GLU A 127 7.40 5.61 -23.35
C GLU A 127 8.13 4.26 -23.45
N GLY A 128 7.47 3.16 -23.07
CA GLY A 128 8.08 1.81 -23.11
C GLY A 128 9.12 1.55 -22.00
N ASN A 129 9.42 2.52 -21.15
CA ASN A 129 10.33 2.39 -20.03
C ASN A 129 9.61 1.79 -18.80
N ILE A 130 9.16 0.54 -18.94
CA ILE A 130 8.60 -0.21 -17.81
C ILE A 130 9.77 -0.87 -17.11
N PHE A 131 10.03 -0.44 -15.88
CA PHE A 131 10.98 -1.13 -15.01
C PHE A 131 10.17 -2.11 -14.13
N GLU A 132 10.36 -3.39 -14.37
CA GLU A 132 9.66 -4.42 -13.59
C GLU A 132 10.24 -4.52 -12.18
N LEU A 133 9.39 -4.70 -11.19
CA LEU A 133 9.80 -4.91 -9.80
C LEU A 133 10.81 -6.07 -9.66
N LYS A 134 10.62 -7.12 -10.45
CA LYS A 134 11.53 -8.26 -10.48
C LYS A 134 12.94 -7.82 -10.83
N ASN A 135 13.10 -7.02 -11.88
CA ASN A 135 14.43 -6.52 -12.31
C ASN A 135 15.10 -5.68 -11.23
N LEU A 136 14.31 -4.89 -10.48
CA LEU A 136 14.81 -4.14 -9.34
C LEU A 136 15.35 -5.06 -8.25
N ILE A 137 14.58 -6.08 -7.88
CA ILE A 137 14.97 -7.04 -6.85
C ILE A 137 16.19 -7.84 -7.27
N ASP A 138 16.25 -8.28 -8.54
CA ASP A 138 17.38 -9.00 -9.09
C ASP A 138 18.66 -8.14 -9.09
N GLU A 139 18.50 -6.82 -9.26
CA GLU A 139 19.63 -5.87 -9.30
C GLU A 139 20.16 -5.49 -7.91
N ILE A 140 19.28 -5.20 -6.95
CA ILE A 140 19.70 -4.69 -5.63
C ILE A 140 19.67 -5.75 -4.53
N GLY A 141 19.10 -6.92 -4.81
CA GLY A 141 18.87 -7.98 -3.83
C GLY A 141 17.63 -7.78 -2.97
N ILE A 142 17.00 -8.89 -2.55
CA ILE A 142 15.74 -8.89 -1.80
C ILE A 142 15.86 -8.23 -0.43
N ASP A 143 16.99 -8.39 0.27
CA ASP A 143 17.18 -7.82 1.61
C ASP A 143 17.28 -6.30 1.55
N ASN A 144 18.04 -5.76 0.58
CA ASN A 144 18.12 -4.33 0.33
C ASN A 144 16.72 -3.79 -0.02
N PHE A 145 16.01 -4.44 -0.93
CA PHE A 145 14.67 -4.03 -1.32
C PHE A 145 13.74 -3.96 -0.10
N ARG A 146 13.64 -5.03 0.70
CA ARG A 146 12.78 -5.10 1.88
C ARG A 146 13.12 -4.03 2.91
N TYR A 147 14.41 -3.84 3.17
CA TYR A 147 14.87 -2.83 4.11
C TYR A 147 14.43 -1.43 3.70
N PHE A 148 14.73 -1.02 2.46
CA PHE A 148 14.42 0.33 2.00
C PHE A 148 12.91 0.56 1.89
N MET A 149 12.12 -0.44 1.50
CA MET A 149 10.66 -0.34 1.48
C MET A 149 10.04 -0.25 2.87
N SER A 150 10.68 -0.78 3.91
CA SER A 150 10.22 -0.73 5.29
C SER A 150 10.81 0.42 6.11
N TYR A 151 11.85 1.07 5.60
CA TYR A 151 12.61 2.08 6.33
C TYR A 151 11.83 3.37 6.57
N ARG A 152 10.88 3.70 5.69
CA ARG A 152 10.05 4.89 5.78
C ARG A 152 8.58 4.53 5.88
N LYS A 153 7.78 5.46 6.40
CA LYS A 153 6.33 5.32 6.37
C LYS A 153 5.84 5.36 4.92
N ASN A 154 4.77 4.65 4.65
CA ASN A 154 4.16 4.52 3.31
C ASN A 154 3.66 5.86 2.74
N ASP A 155 3.33 6.84 3.58
CA ASP A 155 2.88 8.18 3.19
C ASP A 155 4.03 9.17 2.92
N THR A 156 5.28 8.74 3.13
CA THR A 156 6.46 9.57 2.95
C THR A 156 7.07 9.39 1.57
N HIS A 157 7.34 10.49 0.89
CA HIS A 157 8.04 10.48 -0.39
C HIS A 157 9.44 9.85 -0.26
N MET A 158 9.81 9.00 -1.23
CA MET A 158 11.08 8.30 -1.20
C MET A 158 11.76 8.28 -2.58
N ASP A 159 13.02 8.69 -2.59
CA ASP A 159 13.92 8.45 -3.71
C ASP A 159 14.81 7.25 -3.39
N LEU A 160 14.65 6.17 -4.15
CA LEU A 160 15.42 4.95 -4.00
C LEU A 160 16.70 5.08 -4.83
N ASP A 161 17.80 5.39 -4.16
CA ASP A 161 19.13 5.58 -4.78
C ASP A 161 19.81 4.23 -4.98
N ILE A 162 19.77 3.73 -6.22
CA ILE A 162 20.31 2.42 -6.59
C ILE A 162 21.84 2.36 -6.39
N ASP A 163 22.51 3.47 -6.66
CA ASP A 163 23.98 3.52 -6.52
C ASP A 163 24.39 3.46 -5.05
N LEU A 164 23.65 4.13 -4.17
CA LEU A 164 23.85 4.05 -2.72
C LEU A 164 23.59 2.63 -2.19
N ILE A 165 22.53 1.99 -2.66
CA ILE A 165 22.14 0.64 -2.22
C ILE A 165 23.19 -0.39 -2.58
N LYS A 166 23.90 -0.22 -3.69
CA LYS A 166 24.97 -1.13 -4.14
C LYS A 166 26.31 -0.91 -3.46
N ARG A 167 26.47 0.15 -2.65
CA ARG A 167 27.73 0.42 -1.96
C ARG A 167 27.98 -0.57 -0.82
N GLU A 168 29.14 -1.18 -0.83
CA GLU A 168 29.60 -2.09 0.22
C GLU A 168 30.37 -1.33 1.31
N ASN A 169 29.76 -0.27 1.85
CA ASN A 169 30.36 0.54 2.89
C ASN A 169 29.31 1.05 3.88
N LYS A 170 29.73 1.78 4.92
CA LYS A 170 28.84 2.29 5.99
C LYS A 170 27.83 3.35 5.54
N GLU A 171 27.91 3.85 4.31
CA GLU A 171 26.90 4.75 3.75
C GLU A 171 25.62 3.98 3.36
N ASN A 172 25.76 2.68 3.04
CA ASN A 172 24.62 1.79 2.86
C ASN A 172 24.19 1.22 4.23
N PRO A 173 23.03 1.60 4.77
CA PRO A 173 22.62 1.20 6.10
C PRO A 173 22.44 -0.31 6.24
N ILE A 174 21.97 -1.01 5.21
CA ILE A 174 21.80 -2.46 5.32
C ILE A 174 23.14 -3.19 5.31
N TYR A 175 24.10 -2.74 4.49
CA TYR A 175 25.46 -3.28 4.53
C TYR A 175 26.07 -3.13 5.93
N TYR A 176 25.86 -1.98 6.57
CA TYR A 176 26.34 -1.73 7.91
C TYR A 176 25.68 -2.67 8.95
N ILE A 177 24.38 -2.91 8.82
CA ILE A 177 23.64 -3.86 9.69
C ILE A 177 24.18 -5.29 9.47
N GLN A 178 24.30 -5.73 8.24
CA GLN A 178 24.83 -7.06 7.89
C GLN A 178 26.27 -7.26 8.38
N TYR A 179 27.10 -6.22 8.20
CA TYR A 179 28.47 -6.22 8.72
C TYR A 179 28.51 -6.36 10.25
N SER A 180 27.66 -5.60 10.96
CA SER A 180 27.56 -5.66 12.41
C SER A 180 27.11 -7.05 12.89
N TYR A 181 26.14 -7.65 12.22
CA TYR A 181 25.71 -9.02 12.47
C TYR A 181 26.83 -10.03 12.26
N ALA A 182 27.48 -10.01 11.10
CA ALA A 182 28.58 -10.93 10.77
C ALA A 182 29.74 -10.81 11.77
N ARG A 183 30.08 -9.57 12.19
CA ARG A 183 31.10 -9.31 13.19
C ARG A 183 30.70 -9.88 14.56
N THR A 184 29.47 -9.68 14.97
CA THR A 184 28.94 -10.23 16.24
C THR A 184 28.99 -11.75 16.23
N GLN A 185 28.56 -12.40 15.15
CA GLN A 185 28.65 -13.87 15.00
C GLN A 185 30.11 -14.36 15.05
N SER A 186 31.02 -13.64 14.38
CA SER A 186 32.45 -13.96 14.44
C SER A 186 33.02 -13.89 15.85
N ILE A 187 32.59 -12.91 16.65
CA ILE A 187 33.00 -12.79 18.06
C ILE A 187 32.44 -13.96 18.87
N LEU A 188 31.13 -14.24 18.75
CA LEU A 188 30.48 -15.33 19.47
C LEU A 188 31.13 -16.68 19.17
N ASN A 189 31.49 -16.94 17.91
CA ASN A 189 32.16 -18.18 17.52
C ASN A 189 33.59 -18.34 18.09
N LYS A 190 34.23 -17.23 18.50
CA LYS A 190 35.55 -17.22 19.11
C LYS A 190 35.51 -17.27 20.63
N VAL A 191 34.36 -17.03 21.25
CA VAL A 191 34.19 -17.03 22.69
C VAL A 191 34.00 -18.49 23.19
N ASN A 192 35.01 -19.04 23.87
CA ASN A 192 34.94 -20.40 24.41
C ASN A 192 34.19 -20.52 25.73
N LYS A 193 33.95 -19.39 26.43
CA LYS A 193 33.27 -19.34 27.70
C LYS A 193 32.52 -18.04 27.90
N VAL A 194 31.24 -18.14 28.19
CA VAL A 194 30.42 -16.99 28.63
C VAL A 194 30.55 -16.89 30.13
N VAL A 195 30.89 -15.70 30.64
CA VAL A 195 30.95 -15.41 32.07
C VAL A 195 29.61 -14.78 32.45
N ASP A 196 28.91 -15.38 33.43
CA ASP A 196 27.59 -14.97 33.87
C ASP A 196 27.56 -13.59 34.57
N THR A 197 28.70 -13.15 35.08
CA THR A 197 28.83 -11.88 35.77
C THR A 197 29.81 -10.96 35.07
N PRO A 198 29.35 -9.81 34.51
CA PRO A 198 30.26 -8.83 33.94
C PRO A 198 31.10 -8.17 35.04
N VAL A 199 32.43 -8.20 34.88
CA VAL A 199 33.36 -7.66 35.86
C VAL A 199 33.39 -6.13 35.83
N VAL A 200 33.17 -5.54 34.66
CA VAL A 200 33.10 -4.07 34.46
C VAL A 200 32.10 -3.74 33.34
N VAL A 201 31.16 -2.85 33.60
CA VAL A 201 30.19 -2.41 32.61
C VAL A 201 30.54 -0.96 32.20
N SER A 202 31.10 -0.80 31.01
CA SER A 202 31.39 0.54 30.46
C SER A 202 30.08 1.31 30.16
N THR A 203 30.20 2.62 30.01
CA THR A 203 29.06 3.49 29.67
C THR A 203 28.47 3.11 28.31
N GLU A 204 29.31 2.76 27.34
CA GLU A 204 28.91 2.30 26.00
C GLU A 204 28.08 1.01 26.08
N LEU A 205 28.54 0.06 26.91
CA LEU A 205 27.82 -1.20 27.12
C LEU A 205 26.45 -0.98 27.77
N LYS A 206 26.37 -0.07 28.77
CA LYS A 206 25.10 0.34 29.39
C LYS A 206 24.13 0.94 28.36
N ASN A 207 24.65 1.79 27.47
CA ASN A 207 23.82 2.41 26.43
C ASN A 207 23.34 1.38 25.41
N LEU A 208 24.19 0.45 25.00
CA LEU A 208 23.79 -0.68 24.13
C LEU A 208 22.71 -1.52 24.78
N TYR A 209 22.87 -1.87 26.06
CA TYR A 209 21.89 -2.66 26.79
C TYR A 209 20.54 -1.97 26.91
N LYS A 210 20.51 -0.66 27.17
CA LYS A 210 19.27 0.12 27.13
C LYS A 210 18.57 0.05 25.79
N LYS A 211 19.33 0.18 24.68
CA LYS A 211 18.77 0.04 23.33
C LYS A 211 18.21 -1.35 23.04
N LEU A 212 18.87 -2.38 23.53
CA LEU A 212 18.35 -3.75 23.39
C LEU A 212 17.06 -3.97 24.19
N LEU A 213 16.91 -3.37 25.37
CA LEU A 213 15.66 -3.41 26.13
C LEU A 213 14.48 -2.69 25.44
N GLU A 214 14.77 -1.71 24.61
CA GLU A 214 13.77 -1.00 23.79
C GLU A 214 13.34 -1.79 22.56
N TRP A 215 14.02 -2.89 22.21
CA TRP A 215 13.82 -3.64 20.97
C TRP A 215 12.38 -4.10 20.78
N ASP A 216 11.76 -4.66 21.80
CA ASP A 216 10.37 -5.13 21.74
C ASP A 216 9.36 -4.01 21.40
N ASN A 217 9.69 -2.77 21.74
CA ASN A 217 8.86 -1.60 21.42
C ASN A 217 9.09 -1.09 19.99
N VAL A 218 10.25 -1.40 19.40
CA VAL A 218 10.59 -0.99 18.03
C VAL A 218 10.02 -1.97 17.01
N VAL A 219 9.90 -3.25 17.34
CA VAL A 219 9.49 -4.33 16.42
C VAL A 219 7.96 -4.54 16.43
N LYS A 220 7.26 -4.00 17.42
CA LYS A 220 5.77 -3.99 17.47
C LYS A 220 5.18 -2.91 16.58
#